data_6a7c6101fbf0f0f5a0497d8c361082e6
#
_entry.id   6a7c6101fbf0f0f5a0497d8c361082e6
#
_cell.length_a   1.000
_cell.length_b   1.000
_cell.length_c   1.000
_cell.angle_alpha   90.00
_cell.angle_beta   90.00
_cell.angle_gamma   90.00
#
_symmetry.space_group_name_H-M   'P 1'
#
loop_
_entity.id
_entity.type
_entity.pdbx_description
1 polymer ?
#
loop_
_entity_poly.entity_id
_entity_poly.type
_entity_poly.pdbx_seq_one_letter_code
_entity_poly.pdbx_strand_id
1 'polypeptide(L)'
;LASAFFPKGGKEQPQVLSDSLLFCLENGVTQYVTLLAYCRNATFLRGVEFVSDTAMAPGHYIVYDSLVVGENAVLTVPASTTLYFHDKAFMKVKGTLNANGQPGSPVVMRGDRTDNMFSYLPYDRVPGQWAGISFSGTSNDNYLAHCDIHSANYGILVERGDTSRH
;
A
#
# COMPACT_ATOMS: atom_id res chain seq x y z
N LEU A 1 -3.81 -25.28 -7.60
CA LEU A 1 -3.22 -24.37 -6.62
C LEU A 1 -1.71 -24.40 -6.83
N ALA A 2 -1.18 -23.44 -7.60
CA ALA A 2 0.25 -23.25 -7.73
C ALA A 2 0.72 -22.47 -6.50
N SER A 3 1.44 -23.10 -5.60
CA SER A 3 2.14 -22.41 -4.52
C SER A 3 3.43 -21.82 -5.10
N ALA A 4 3.48 -20.51 -5.25
CA ALA A 4 4.72 -19.83 -5.61
C ALA A 4 5.68 -19.91 -4.41
N PHE A 5 6.80 -20.60 -4.61
CA PHE A 5 7.88 -20.68 -3.63
C PHE A 5 8.76 -19.43 -3.79
N PHE A 6 8.75 -18.56 -2.78
CA PHE A 6 9.61 -17.37 -2.78
C PHE A 6 10.99 -17.72 -2.23
N PRO A 7 12.07 -17.54 -2.99
CA PRO A 7 13.40 -17.69 -2.43
C PRO A 7 13.64 -16.61 -1.36
N LYS A 8 14.00 -17.04 -0.15
CA LYS A 8 14.48 -16.16 0.92
C LYS A 8 15.85 -15.60 0.53
N GLY A 9 15.86 -14.46 -0.13
CA GLY A 9 17.11 -13.80 -0.49
C GLY A 9 16.80 -12.37 -0.90
N GLY A 10 17.11 -11.44 0.00
CA GLY A 10 16.81 -10.02 -0.11
C GLY A 10 17.31 -9.39 -1.42
N LYS A 11 16.42 -9.23 -2.38
CA LYS A 11 16.57 -8.25 -3.45
C LYS A 11 15.43 -7.26 -3.31
N GLU A 12 15.77 -6.01 -3.14
CA GLU A 12 14.85 -4.88 -3.01
C GLU A 12 14.01 -4.63 -4.28
N GLN A 13 14.38 -5.22 -5.39
CA GLN A 13 13.71 -5.09 -6.68
C GLN A 13 12.60 -6.14 -6.85
N PRO A 14 11.45 -5.78 -7.43
CA PRO A 14 10.42 -6.76 -7.75
C PRO A 14 10.99 -7.82 -8.69
N GLN A 15 10.77 -9.08 -8.37
CA GLN A 15 11.11 -10.19 -9.23
C GLN A 15 9.92 -10.50 -10.13
N VAL A 16 10.17 -10.65 -11.42
CA VAL A 16 9.18 -11.09 -12.38
C VAL A 16 9.31 -12.60 -12.54
N LEU A 17 8.26 -13.32 -12.17
CA LEU A 17 8.11 -14.73 -12.51
C LEU A 17 7.31 -14.81 -13.80
N SER A 18 7.82 -15.55 -14.78
CA SER A 18 7.11 -15.82 -16.02
C SER A 18 6.94 -17.32 -16.22
N ASP A 19 5.77 -17.70 -16.66
CA ASP A 19 5.42 -19.05 -17.07
C ASP A 19 4.55 -18.98 -18.32
N SER A 20 4.32 -20.11 -19.00
CA SER A 20 3.52 -20.15 -20.20
C SER A 20 2.55 -21.32 -20.17
N LEU A 21 1.29 -21.02 -20.47
CA LEU A 21 0.29 -22.05 -20.78
C LEU A 21 0.30 -22.34 -22.27
N LEU A 22 0.47 -23.62 -22.61
CA LEU A 22 0.41 -24.10 -23.97
C LEU A 22 -0.97 -24.71 -24.23
N PHE A 23 -1.67 -24.21 -25.23
CA PHE A 23 -2.91 -24.77 -25.74
C PHE A 23 -2.64 -25.46 -27.07
N CYS A 24 -2.86 -26.77 -27.12
CA CYS A 24 -2.82 -27.54 -28.36
C CYS A 24 -4.26 -27.79 -28.82
N LEU A 25 -4.64 -27.24 -29.95
CA LEU A 25 -5.93 -27.46 -30.56
C LEU A 25 -5.94 -28.77 -31.36
N GLU A 26 -7.08 -29.40 -31.52
CA GLU A 26 -7.22 -30.67 -32.25
C GLU A 26 -6.76 -30.58 -33.73
N ASN A 27 -6.79 -29.38 -34.32
CA ASN A 27 -6.30 -29.12 -35.67
C ASN A 27 -4.78 -28.93 -35.74
N GLY A 28 -4.03 -29.18 -34.66
CA GLY A 28 -2.57 -29.07 -34.59
C GLY A 28 -2.06 -27.63 -34.37
N VAL A 29 -2.92 -26.64 -34.24
CA VAL A 29 -2.52 -25.26 -33.92
C VAL A 29 -2.13 -25.16 -32.45
N THR A 30 -1.00 -24.55 -32.18
CA THR A 30 -0.49 -24.33 -30.83
C THR A 30 -0.54 -22.84 -30.49
N GLN A 31 -1.11 -22.49 -29.34
CA GLN A 31 -1.16 -21.12 -28.80
C GLN A 31 -0.50 -21.07 -27.42
N TYR A 32 0.22 -19.99 -27.17
CA TYR A 32 0.85 -19.73 -25.89
C TYR A 32 0.19 -18.54 -25.21
N VAL A 33 -0.10 -18.69 -23.90
CA VAL A 33 -0.48 -17.58 -23.04
C VAL A 33 0.61 -17.42 -22.00
N THR A 34 1.31 -16.28 -22.03
CA THR A 34 2.34 -15.97 -21.04
C THR A 34 1.68 -15.48 -19.75
N LEU A 35 2.04 -16.10 -18.64
CA LEU A 35 1.65 -15.69 -17.29
C LEU A 35 2.82 -14.91 -16.68
N LEU A 36 2.54 -13.72 -16.18
CA LEU A 36 3.53 -12.88 -15.50
C LEU A 36 3.05 -12.63 -14.07
N ALA A 37 3.93 -12.85 -13.09
CA ALA A 37 3.69 -12.51 -11.69
C ALA A 37 4.84 -11.63 -11.17
N TYR A 38 4.48 -10.51 -10.57
CA TYR A 38 5.42 -9.62 -9.92
C TYR A 38 5.46 -9.94 -8.43
N CYS A 39 6.63 -10.29 -7.92
CA CYS A 39 6.83 -10.72 -6.55
C CYS A 39 7.69 -9.72 -5.80
N ARG A 40 7.28 -9.35 -4.59
CA ARG A 40 8.03 -8.51 -3.65
C ARG A 40 7.98 -9.11 -2.26
N ASN A 41 9.04 -8.90 -1.48
CA ASN A 41 8.95 -9.12 -0.04
C ASN A 41 8.11 -8.00 0.58
N ALA A 42 7.04 -8.37 1.24
CA ALA A 42 6.17 -7.41 1.91
C ALA A 42 5.62 -8.01 3.20
N THR A 43 5.40 -7.16 4.19
CA THR A 43 4.69 -7.51 5.42
C THR A 43 3.19 -7.27 5.24
N PHE A 44 2.38 -8.25 5.58
CA PHE A 44 0.92 -8.14 5.47
C PHE A 44 0.33 -7.60 6.78
N LEU A 45 -0.49 -6.54 6.66
CA LEU A 45 -1.26 -5.93 7.72
C LEU A 45 -2.75 -6.08 7.38
N ARG A 46 -3.53 -6.71 8.26
CA ARG A 46 -4.96 -6.89 8.02
C ARG A 46 -5.77 -6.44 9.23
N GLY A 47 -6.53 -5.35 9.06
CA GLY A 47 -7.36 -4.80 10.12
C GLY A 47 -6.53 -4.47 11.37
N VAL A 48 -5.38 -3.84 11.21
CA VAL A 48 -4.45 -3.57 12.31
C VAL A 48 -4.79 -2.23 12.95
N GLU A 49 -4.84 -2.22 14.28
CA GLU A 49 -4.88 -1.01 15.09
C GLU A 49 -3.63 -0.92 15.98
N PHE A 50 -2.88 0.17 15.82
CA PHE A 50 -1.76 0.50 16.69
C PHE A 50 -2.28 1.28 17.89
N VAL A 51 -2.29 0.62 19.05
CA VAL A 51 -2.81 1.20 20.32
C VAL A 51 -1.72 1.81 21.20
N SER A 52 -0.47 1.70 20.78
CA SER A 52 0.71 2.28 21.44
C SER A 52 1.69 2.79 20.40
N ASP A 53 2.62 3.63 20.84
CA ASP A 53 3.67 4.16 19.99
C ASP A 53 4.41 3.05 19.27
N THR A 54 4.44 3.16 17.95
CA THR A 54 5.02 2.14 17.08
C THR A 54 5.83 2.80 15.97
N ALA A 55 7.06 2.33 15.80
CA ALA A 55 7.89 2.68 14.66
C ALA A 55 7.96 1.51 13.68
N MET A 56 7.55 1.75 12.45
CA MET A 56 7.69 0.76 11.38
C MET A 56 9.15 0.66 10.94
N ALA A 57 9.58 -0.51 10.49
CA ALA A 57 10.85 -0.63 9.77
C ALA A 57 10.70 -0.14 8.32
N PRO A 58 11.76 0.39 7.67
CA PRO A 58 11.73 0.63 6.24
C PRO A 58 11.39 -0.64 5.46
N GLY A 59 10.59 -0.52 4.39
CA GLY A 59 10.22 -1.67 3.59
C GLY A 59 8.83 -1.58 2.96
N HIS A 60 8.31 -2.72 2.55
CA HIS A 60 7.03 -2.82 1.85
C HIS A 60 5.97 -3.49 2.75
N TYR A 61 4.81 -2.87 2.82
CA TYR A 61 3.66 -3.35 3.60
C TYR A 61 2.43 -3.39 2.72
N ILE A 62 1.66 -4.47 2.80
CA ILE A 62 0.37 -4.58 2.12
C ILE A 62 -0.73 -4.52 3.17
N VAL A 63 -1.59 -3.54 3.06
CA VAL A 63 -2.66 -3.26 4.00
C VAL A 63 -3.97 -3.77 3.43
N TYR A 64 -4.58 -4.73 4.14
CA TYR A 64 -5.94 -5.20 3.89
C TYR A 64 -6.89 -4.63 4.94
N ASP A 65 -8.10 -4.33 4.55
CA ASP A 65 -9.20 -3.84 5.37
C ASP A 65 -8.89 -2.44 5.96
N SER A 66 -8.10 -2.35 7.02
CA SER A 66 -7.78 -1.06 7.64
C SER A 66 -6.42 -1.06 8.34
N LEU A 67 -5.84 0.14 8.41
CA LEU A 67 -4.74 0.48 9.29
C LEU A 67 -5.19 1.66 10.17
N VAL A 68 -5.28 1.45 11.46
CA VAL A 68 -5.77 2.45 12.41
C VAL A 68 -4.66 2.85 13.38
N VAL A 69 -4.49 4.16 13.58
CA VAL A 69 -3.65 4.70 14.66
C VAL A 69 -4.58 5.12 15.79
N GLY A 70 -4.49 4.46 16.93
CA GLY A 70 -5.34 4.71 18.11
C GLY A 70 -5.11 6.11 18.71
N GLU A 71 -6.05 6.60 19.52
CA GLU A 71 -6.08 7.98 20.02
C GLU A 71 -4.84 8.40 20.82
N ASN A 72 -4.18 7.46 21.50
CA ASN A 72 -3.00 7.76 22.33
C ASN A 72 -1.72 7.14 21.74
N ALA A 73 -1.74 6.81 20.46
CA ALA A 73 -0.61 6.16 19.78
C ALA A 73 0.03 7.10 18.77
N VAL A 74 1.33 7.00 18.65
CA VAL A 74 2.14 7.62 17.58
C VAL A 74 2.59 6.54 16.62
N LEU A 75 2.20 6.62 15.37
CA LEU A 75 2.75 5.77 14.31
C LEU A 75 3.85 6.51 13.57
N THR A 76 5.08 6.02 13.65
CA THR A 76 6.20 6.55 12.90
C THR A 76 6.47 5.68 11.67
N VAL A 77 6.40 6.30 10.49
CA VAL A 77 6.68 5.67 9.20
C VAL A 77 7.94 6.30 8.63
N PRO A 78 9.08 5.59 8.60
CA PRO A 78 10.35 6.12 8.16
C PRO A 78 10.45 6.21 6.64
N ALA A 79 11.48 6.92 6.16
CA ALA A 79 11.87 6.96 4.75
C ALA A 79 12.06 5.56 4.16
N SER A 80 11.92 5.42 2.86
CA SER A 80 11.98 4.14 2.12
C SER A 80 10.91 3.12 2.53
N THR A 81 9.77 3.60 3.02
CA THR A 81 8.61 2.76 3.34
C THR A 81 7.52 2.94 2.29
N THR A 82 6.99 1.82 1.80
CA THR A 82 5.83 1.83 0.91
C THR A 82 4.68 1.05 1.54
N LEU A 83 3.53 1.71 1.68
CA LEU A 83 2.27 1.12 2.10
C LEU A 83 1.39 0.92 0.87
N TYR A 84 1.09 -0.33 0.55
CA TYR A 84 0.17 -0.72 -0.52
C TYR A 84 -1.19 -1.04 0.09
N PHE A 85 -2.22 -0.35 -0.33
CA PHE A 85 -3.58 -0.57 0.16
C PHE A 85 -4.38 -1.37 -0.85
N HIS A 86 -4.98 -2.47 -0.38
CA HIS A 86 -5.77 -3.36 -1.20
C HIS A 86 -7.23 -2.91 -1.28
N ASP A 87 -7.75 -2.74 -2.50
CA ASP A 87 -9.15 -2.42 -2.79
C ASP A 87 -9.66 -1.21 -1.96
N LYS A 88 -10.60 -1.43 -1.05
CA LYS A 88 -11.22 -0.39 -0.21
C LYS A 88 -10.48 -0.15 1.10
N ALA A 89 -9.29 -0.72 1.26
CA ALA A 89 -8.51 -0.49 2.47
C ALA A 89 -8.24 1.01 2.69
N PHE A 90 -8.14 1.40 3.95
CA PHE A 90 -7.97 2.79 4.37
C PHE A 90 -6.99 2.92 5.53
N MET A 91 -6.50 4.13 5.72
CA MET A 91 -5.79 4.51 6.95
C MET A 91 -6.66 5.48 7.74
N LYS A 92 -6.90 5.19 9.03
CA LYS A 92 -7.57 6.11 9.95
C LYS A 92 -6.64 6.50 11.09
N VAL A 93 -6.42 7.80 11.26
CA VAL A 93 -5.56 8.35 12.30
C VAL A 93 -6.42 9.04 13.34
N LYS A 94 -6.49 8.45 14.55
CA LYS A 94 -7.14 9.01 15.72
C LYS A 94 -6.12 9.68 16.65
N GLY A 95 -4.89 9.17 16.70
CA GLY A 95 -3.73 9.70 17.40
C GLY A 95 -2.83 10.53 16.49
N THR A 96 -1.54 10.20 16.43
CA THR A 96 -0.54 10.94 15.68
C THR A 96 0.10 10.07 14.58
N LEU A 97 0.17 10.60 13.38
CA LEU A 97 0.93 10.02 12.27
C LEU A 97 2.19 10.85 12.01
N ASN A 98 3.35 10.22 12.13
CA ASN A 98 4.64 10.80 11.80
C ASN A 98 5.25 10.07 10.60
N ALA A 99 4.94 10.53 9.39
CA ALA A 99 5.48 9.96 8.15
C ALA A 99 6.65 10.83 7.67
N ASN A 100 7.86 10.33 7.90
CA ASN A 100 9.10 11.09 7.72
C ASN A 100 9.94 10.53 6.57
N GLY A 101 9.53 10.83 5.34
CA GLY A 101 10.31 10.57 4.13
C GLY A 101 11.50 11.52 4.00
N GLN A 102 12.33 11.25 3.01
CA GLN A 102 13.50 12.06 2.67
C GLN A 102 13.57 12.29 1.16
N PRO A 103 14.28 13.33 0.68
CA PRO A 103 14.54 13.47 -0.75
C PRO A 103 15.22 12.21 -1.31
N GLY A 104 14.64 11.64 -2.37
CA GLY A 104 15.13 10.38 -2.95
C GLY A 104 14.71 9.09 -2.22
N SER A 105 14.10 9.20 -1.04
CA SER A 105 13.60 8.06 -0.25
C SER A 105 12.26 8.42 0.41
N PRO A 106 11.21 8.66 -0.37
CA PRO A 106 9.92 9.08 0.15
C PRO A 106 9.24 7.96 0.95
N VAL A 107 8.24 8.37 1.74
CA VAL A 107 7.18 7.45 2.19
C VAL A 107 6.13 7.41 1.09
N VAL A 108 5.83 6.24 0.57
CA VAL A 108 4.83 6.06 -0.50
C VAL A 108 3.59 5.37 0.06
N MET A 109 2.41 5.94 -0.23
CA MET A 109 1.11 5.37 0.15
C MET A 109 0.23 5.32 -1.11
N ARG A 110 -0.09 4.10 -1.56
CA ARG A 110 -0.74 3.88 -2.86
C ARG A 110 -1.61 2.62 -2.88
N GLY A 111 -2.38 2.45 -3.93
CA GLY A 111 -3.02 1.17 -4.21
C GLY A 111 -2.02 0.05 -4.48
N ASP A 112 -2.39 -1.18 -4.25
CA ASP A 112 -1.52 -2.35 -4.39
C ASP A 112 -1.36 -2.84 -5.84
N ARG A 113 -2.18 -2.36 -6.76
CA ARG A 113 -2.06 -2.70 -8.17
C ARG A 113 -0.86 -2.03 -8.82
N THR A 114 0.04 -2.85 -9.34
CA THR A 114 1.27 -2.41 -10.02
C THR A 114 1.26 -2.72 -11.53
N ASP A 115 0.17 -3.29 -12.01
CA ASP A 115 -0.09 -3.59 -13.41
C ASP A 115 -0.66 -2.38 -14.17
N ASN A 116 -0.91 -2.55 -15.45
CA ASN A 116 -1.51 -1.52 -16.29
C ASN A 116 -2.97 -1.86 -16.60
N MET A 117 -3.86 -0.84 -16.53
CA MET A 117 -5.23 -0.93 -17.04
C MET A 117 -5.22 -1.04 -18.57
N PHE A 118 -4.39 -0.22 -19.21
CA PHE A 118 -4.08 -0.23 -20.64
C PHE A 118 -2.58 -0.08 -20.82
N SER A 119 -2.04 -0.39 -22.00
CA SER A 119 -0.60 -0.32 -22.28
C SER A 119 0.04 1.06 -21.95
N TYR A 120 -0.78 2.12 -21.99
CA TYR A 120 -0.37 3.51 -21.71
C TYR A 120 -0.83 4.03 -20.34
N LEU A 121 -1.66 3.28 -19.59
CA LEU A 121 -2.26 3.73 -18.34
C LEU A 121 -2.00 2.72 -17.21
N PRO A 122 -0.99 2.91 -16.38
CA PRO A 122 -0.78 2.10 -15.20
C PRO A 122 -1.87 2.36 -14.16
N TYR A 123 -2.30 1.33 -13.44
CA TYR A 123 -3.25 1.48 -12.32
C TYR A 123 -2.76 2.45 -11.25
N ASP A 124 -1.47 2.64 -11.15
CA ASP A 124 -0.83 3.60 -10.29
C ASP A 124 -1.32 5.06 -10.49
N ARG A 125 -1.75 5.38 -11.70
CA ARG A 125 -2.30 6.70 -12.06
C ARG A 125 -3.82 6.75 -12.08
N VAL A 126 -4.49 5.65 -11.74
CA VAL A 126 -5.94 5.57 -11.71
C VAL A 126 -6.43 5.83 -10.29
N PRO A 127 -7.24 6.87 -10.05
CA PRO A 127 -7.79 7.15 -8.71
C PRO A 127 -8.76 6.04 -8.28
N GLY A 128 -9.05 5.99 -6.96
CA GLY A 128 -10.04 5.06 -6.41
C GLY A 128 -9.53 3.64 -6.19
N GLN A 129 -8.21 3.40 -6.20
CA GLN A 129 -7.63 2.09 -5.91
C GLN A 129 -7.70 1.72 -4.42
N TRP A 130 -7.83 2.72 -3.56
CA TRP A 130 -8.01 2.59 -2.11
C TRP A 130 -8.75 3.81 -1.57
N ALA A 131 -9.21 3.76 -0.33
CA ALA A 131 -10.03 4.84 0.20
C ALA A 131 -9.24 6.14 0.41
N GLY A 132 -8.09 6.08 1.07
CA GLY A 132 -7.27 7.24 1.44
C GLY A 132 -6.94 7.25 2.93
N ILE A 133 -6.45 8.40 3.40
CA ILE A 133 -6.10 8.64 4.80
C ILE A 133 -7.14 9.57 5.41
N SER A 134 -7.76 9.18 6.54
CA SER A 134 -8.62 10.07 7.31
C SER A 134 -8.00 10.39 8.66
N PHE A 135 -7.92 11.68 8.98
CA PHE A 135 -7.55 12.19 10.29
C PHE A 135 -8.83 12.50 11.05
N SER A 136 -9.06 11.81 12.17
CA SER A 136 -10.24 12.09 13.02
C SER A 136 -10.08 13.41 13.78
N GLY A 137 -11.17 13.95 14.31
CA GLY A 137 -11.14 15.18 15.06
C GLY A 137 -10.31 15.14 16.35
N THR A 138 -9.92 13.95 16.83
CA THR A 138 -9.01 13.74 17.96
C THR A 138 -7.55 13.73 17.56
N SER A 139 -7.27 13.56 16.27
CA SER A 139 -5.90 13.46 15.74
C SER A 139 -5.17 14.80 15.85
N ASN A 140 -3.95 14.78 16.34
CA ASN A 140 -3.12 15.97 16.54
C ASN A 140 -1.65 15.70 16.24
N ASP A 141 -0.85 16.76 16.16
CA ASP A 141 0.61 16.73 15.97
C ASP A 141 1.08 15.85 14.80
N ASN A 142 0.27 15.76 13.76
CA ASN A 142 0.60 14.98 12.58
C ASN A 142 1.69 15.65 11.76
N TYR A 143 2.65 14.85 11.30
CA TYR A 143 3.75 15.30 10.48
C TYR A 143 3.92 14.41 9.24
N LEU A 144 3.86 15.01 8.06
CA LEU A 144 4.08 14.35 6.79
C LEU A 144 5.15 15.13 6.01
N ALA A 145 6.30 14.52 5.80
CA ALA A 145 7.40 15.09 5.01
C ALA A 145 7.82 14.13 3.93
N HIS A 146 8.04 14.63 2.73
CA HIS A 146 8.44 13.84 1.55
C HIS A 146 7.59 12.56 1.39
N CYS A 147 6.26 12.74 1.45
CA CYS A 147 5.29 11.68 1.26
C CYS A 147 4.72 11.75 -0.15
N ASP A 148 4.60 10.60 -0.80
CA ASP A 148 3.91 10.43 -2.08
C ASP A 148 2.62 9.64 -1.81
N ILE A 149 1.47 10.32 -1.89
CA ILE A 149 0.15 9.73 -1.64
C ILE A 149 -0.65 9.83 -2.93
N HIS A 150 -0.92 8.70 -3.57
CA HIS A 150 -1.60 8.69 -4.86
C HIS A 150 -2.52 7.49 -5.06
N SER A 151 -3.24 7.47 -6.16
CA SER A 151 -4.24 6.48 -6.57
C SER A 151 -5.40 6.26 -5.57
N ALA A 152 -5.52 7.09 -4.55
CA ALA A 152 -6.59 7.05 -3.56
C ALA A 152 -7.91 7.63 -4.10
N ASN A 153 -9.01 7.36 -3.41
CA ASN A 153 -10.30 7.97 -3.70
C ASN A 153 -10.32 9.46 -3.29
N TYR A 154 -9.81 9.78 -2.10
CA TYR A 154 -9.77 11.18 -1.60
C TYR A 154 -8.38 11.68 -1.15
N GLY A 155 -7.34 10.85 -1.20
CA GLY A 155 -6.01 11.20 -0.70
C GLY A 155 -6.02 11.42 0.82
N ILE A 156 -6.19 12.66 1.27
CA ILE A 156 -6.26 13.04 2.69
C ILE A 156 -7.62 13.68 2.98
N LEU A 157 -8.28 13.18 4.02
CA LEU A 157 -9.51 13.71 4.59
C LEU A 157 -9.28 14.10 6.05
N VAL A 158 -9.62 15.33 6.42
CA VAL A 158 -9.58 15.78 7.81
C VAL A 158 -11.01 15.91 8.31
N GLU A 159 -11.36 15.08 9.29
CA GLU A 159 -12.67 15.15 9.95
C GLU A 159 -12.71 16.36 10.89
N ARG A 160 -13.84 17.04 10.94
CA ARG A 160 -14.00 18.19 11.85
C ARG A 160 -13.93 17.70 13.30
N GLY A 161 -13.03 18.30 14.09
CA GLY A 161 -12.99 18.07 15.53
C GLY A 161 -14.25 18.58 16.22
N ASP A 162 -14.60 17.97 17.35
CA ASP A 162 -15.66 18.47 18.21
C ASP A 162 -15.24 19.81 18.82
N THR A 163 -15.86 20.90 18.36
CA THR A 163 -15.61 22.26 18.84
C THR A 163 -16.40 22.59 20.12
N SER A 164 -17.10 21.61 20.69
CA SER A 164 -17.95 21.80 21.89
C SER A 164 -17.18 21.79 23.22
N ARG A 165 -15.85 21.56 23.18
CA ARG A 165 -15.01 21.71 24.38
C ARG A 165 -14.38 23.11 24.43
N HIS A 166 -15.03 23.98 25.16
CA HIS A 166 -14.46 25.19 25.70
C HIS A 166 -13.87 24.92 27.09
#